data_34c074f40ebe190e49896dbe2c3ffc7f
#
_entry.id   34c074f40ebe190e49896dbe2c3ffc7f
#
_cell.length_a   1.000
_cell.length_b   1.000
_cell.length_c   1.000
_cell.angle_alpha   90.00
_cell.angle_beta   90.00
_cell.angle_gamma   90.00
#
_symmetry.space_group_name_H-M   'P 1'
#
loop_
_entity.id
_entity.type
_entity.pdbx_description
1 polymer ?
#
loop_
_entity_poly.entity_id
_entity_poly.type
_entity_poly.pdbx_seq_one_letter_code
_entity_poly.pdbx_strand_id
1 'polypeptide(L)'
;MYTYSAKPNTIEEVQTTIEHWFGASYKEVKPPCTLSRESNESRLNVFIAYSTHRDLKVEMVERCLLFQVKHTRLNLNLEKFLVYGAYEREKMCLRIERDPEPEHRVLVSTLKQFSKTKHPAFCARMLRAVKGLETDLTTTLIDEATAAPTDQLVMFEALSSAPWASELAARDPIVASKLRGFELRQEMLKKSGGVVSSGRVAELLNVTRQAVDKRRAANQLLALTQGRRGYSYPTFQFEDGKTLNGLEEVLRNLRALDPWMQLRFFTSPHERLGNETPIEALRSGKVNDVVRVAGGYGEQGAI
;
A
#
# COMPACT_ATOMS: atom_id res chain seq x y z
N MET A 1 2.22 2.12 -49.17
CA MET A 1 1.62 2.51 -47.91
C MET A 1 2.72 3.14 -47.06
N TYR A 2 2.64 4.40 -46.77
CA TYR A 2 3.65 5.09 -45.96
C TYR A 2 3.22 5.01 -44.50
N THR A 3 4.08 4.52 -43.63
CA THR A 3 3.81 4.41 -42.19
C THR A 3 4.81 5.29 -41.43
N TYR A 4 4.30 6.26 -40.70
CA TYR A 4 5.06 7.04 -39.74
C TYR A 4 4.84 6.49 -38.36
N SER A 5 5.93 6.33 -37.59
CA SER A 5 5.85 5.90 -36.19
C SER A 5 6.59 6.91 -35.33
N ALA A 6 5.95 7.41 -34.29
CA ALA A 6 6.54 8.33 -33.33
C ALA A 6 6.30 7.83 -31.89
N LYS A 7 7.32 8.03 -31.04
CA LYS A 7 7.27 7.74 -29.59
C LYS A 7 7.61 9.03 -28.81
N PRO A 8 6.65 9.96 -28.69
CA PRO A 8 6.90 11.20 -27.98
C PRO A 8 7.09 10.95 -26.48
N ASN A 9 7.95 11.77 -25.86
CA ASN A 9 8.21 11.73 -24.43
C ASN A 9 7.57 12.91 -23.68
N THR A 10 7.27 14.00 -24.40
CA THR A 10 6.67 15.22 -23.84
C THR A 10 5.37 15.57 -24.54
N ILE A 11 4.54 16.38 -23.88
CA ILE A 11 3.30 16.91 -24.47
C ILE A 11 3.60 17.75 -25.72
N GLU A 12 4.68 18.54 -25.70
CA GLU A 12 5.11 19.37 -26.84
C GLU A 12 5.48 18.52 -28.06
N GLU A 13 6.18 17.40 -27.85
CA GLU A 13 6.49 16.45 -28.91
C GLU A 13 5.23 15.80 -29.50
N VAL A 14 4.23 15.47 -28.66
CA VAL A 14 2.92 14.99 -29.11
C VAL A 14 2.25 16.04 -29.97
N GLN A 15 2.20 17.27 -29.48
CA GLN A 15 1.61 18.41 -30.19
C GLN A 15 2.28 18.63 -31.56
N THR A 16 3.59 18.77 -31.57
CA THR A 16 4.38 18.98 -32.80
C THR A 16 4.16 17.84 -33.82
N THR A 17 4.08 16.60 -33.35
CA THR A 17 3.82 15.44 -34.20
C THR A 17 2.44 15.52 -34.85
N ILE A 18 1.41 15.88 -34.09
CA ILE A 18 0.04 16.02 -34.56
C ILE A 18 -0.06 17.21 -35.53
N GLU A 19 0.52 18.34 -35.20
CA GLU A 19 0.56 19.54 -36.05
C GLU A 19 1.27 19.25 -37.39
N HIS A 20 2.41 18.59 -37.37
CA HIS A 20 3.13 18.19 -38.58
C HIS A 20 2.28 17.26 -39.48
N TRP A 21 1.51 16.38 -38.88
CA TRP A 21 0.74 15.38 -39.64
C TRP A 21 -0.56 15.94 -40.22
N PHE A 22 -1.28 16.77 -39.47
CA PHE A 22 -2.56 17.33 -39.87
C PHE A 22 -2.47 18.71 -40.51
N GLY A 23 -1.28 19.35 -40.48
CA GLY A 23 -0.98 20.62 -41.16
C GLY A 23 -2.00 21.72 -40.83
N ALA A 24 -2.36 22.54 -41.85
CA ALA A 24 -3.30 23.64 -41.70
C ALA A 24 -4.75 23.20 -41.35
N SER A 25 -5.06 21.91 -41.38
CA SER A 25 -6.34 21.34 -40.89
C SER A 25 -6.40 21.21 -39.40
N TYR A 26 -5.26 21.35 -38.70
CA TYR A 26 -5.18 21.50 -37.27
C TYR A 26 -5.52 22.95 -36.93
N LYS A 27 -6.71 23.17 -36.42
CA LYS A 27 -7.04 24.43 -35.76
C LYS A 27 -7.21 24.13 -34.28
N GLU A 28 -6.48 24.87 -33.46
CA GLU A 28 -6.79 25.01 -32.04
C GLU A 28 -8.17 25.65 -31.92
N VAL A 29 -9.21 24.83 -31.93
CA VAL A 29 -10.58 25.27 -31.86
C VAL A 29 -10.87 25.57 -30.39
N LYS A 30 -11.21 26.86 -30.11
CA LYS A 30 -11.79 27.23 -28.81
C LYS A 30 -12.99 26.30 -28.56
N PRO A 31 -13.02 25.56 -27.45
CA PRO A 31 -13.97 24.48 -27.25
C PRO A 31 -15.40 25.00 -27.11
N PRO A 32 -16.37 24.45 -27.85
CA PRO A 32 -17.75 24.44 -27.39
C PRO A 32 -18.01 23.29 -26.40
N CYS A 33 -17.02 22.47 -26.07
CA CYS A 33 -17.12 21.39 -25.09
C CYS A 33 -16.70 21.91 -23.74
N THR A 34 -17.42 21.56 -22.68
CA THR A 34 -17.21 21.83 -21.26
C THR A 34 -15.89 21.20 -20.69
N LEU A 35 -14.80 21.28 -21.43
CA LEU A 35 -13.47 20.96 -20.97
C LEU A 35 -12.84 22.29 -20.56
N SER A 36 -12.96 22.65 -19.28
CA SER A 36 -12.35 23.84 -18.71
C SER A 36 -10.88 23.93 -19.08
N ARG A 37 -10.51 25.08 -19.62
CA ARG A 37 -9.13 25.46 -19.94
C ARG A 37 -8.42 25.79 -18.62
N GLU A 38 -8.00 24.78 -17.88
CA GLU A 38 -6.95 24.98 -16.90
C GLU A 38 -5.61 24.83 -17.63
N SER A 39 -4.83 25.89 -17.59
CA SER A 39 -3.47 25.99 -18.11
C SER A 39 -2.54 25.07 -17.28
N ASN A 40 -2.49 23.81 -17.64
CA ASN A 40 -1.59 22.87 -17.05
C ASN A 40 -0.68 22.35 -18.18
N GLU A 41 0.61 22.66 -18.12
CA GLU A 41 1.65 22.25 -19.10
C GLU A 41 1.72 20.73 -19.35
N SER A 42 0.97 19.95 -18.58
CA SER A 42 0.89 18.47 -18.67
C SER A 42 -0.29 17.95 -19.50
N ARG A 43 -1.11 18.82 -20.12
CA ARG A 43 -2.33 18.41 -20.83
C ARG A 43 -2.40 19.00 -22.23
N LEU A 44 -2.73 18.17 -23.21
CA LEU A 44 -3.01 18.57 -24.58
C LEU A 44 -4.45 18.20 -24.94
N ASN A 45 -5.25 19.18 -25.34
CA ASN A 45 -6.57 18.96 -25.91
C ASN A 45 -6.51 19.12 -27.43
N VAL A 46 -6.76 18.04 -28.15
CA VAL A 46 -6.68 18.00 -29.60
C VAL A 46 -8.07 17.79 -30.17
N PHE A 47 -8.47 18.64 -31.11
CA PHE A 47 -9.72 18.50 -31.87
C PHE A 47 -9.39 18.18 -33.30
N ILE A 48 -9.84 17.04 -33.78
CA ILE A 48 -9.72 16.66 -35.18
C ILE A 48 -11.08 16.80 -35.84
N ALA A 49 -11.22 17.76 -36.76
CA ALA A 49 -12.46 17.98 -37.49
C ALA A 49 -12.56 16.99 -38.67
N TYR A 50 -13.59 16.17 -38.69
CA TYR A 50 -13.85 15.17 -39.74
C TYR A 50 -14.19 15.80 -41.10
N SER A 51 -14.68 17.03 -41.14
CA SER A 51 -15.19 17.67 -42.36
C SER A 51 -14.15 17.83 -43.47
N THR A 52 -12.87 17.73 -43.18
CA THR A 52 -11.79 17.83 -44.16
C THR A 52 -11.19 16.50 -44.58
N HIS A 53 -11.46 15.41 -43.84
CA HIS A 53 -10.91 14.08 -44.11
C HIS A 53 -11.99 13.00 -43.97
N ARG A 54 -12.86 12.87 -44.94
CA ARG A 54 -13.93 11.82 -44.99
C ARG A 54 -13.40 10.38 -44.81
N ASP A 55 -12.12 10.15 -45.06
CA ASP A 55 -11.48 8.83 -45.02
C ASP A 55 -10.59 8.64 -43.79
N LEU A 56 -10.66 9.52 -42.76
CA LEU A 56 -9.88 9.39 -41.54
C LEU A 56 -10.48 8.28 -40.68
N LYS A 57 -9.71 7.23 -40.45
CA LYS A 57 -9.98 6.21 -39.43
C LYS A 57 -9.02 6.41 -38.26
N VAL A 58 -9.57 6.39 -37.06
CA VAL A 58 -8.79 6.47 -35.83
C VAL A 58 -9.11 5.25 -34.98
N GLU A 59 -8.11 4.53 -34.61
CA GLU A 59 -8.22 3.34 -33.79
C GLU A 59 -7.24 3.42 -32.63
N MET A 60 -7.68 3.07 -31.45
CA MET A 60 -6.81 2.97 -30.29
C MET A 60 -6.60 1.49 -29.97
N VAL A 61 -5.36 1.03 -30.12
CA VAL A 61 -4.94 -0.33 -29.80
C VAL A 61 -3.93 -0.23 -28.67
N GLU A 62 -4.29 -0.75 -27.49
CA GLU A 62 -3.51 -0.62 -26.27
C GLU A 62 -3.21 0.86 -25.93
N ARG A 63 -1.96 1.28 -26.08
CA ARG A 63 -1.51 2.66 -25.84
C ARG A 63 -1.04 3.35 -27.13
N CYS A 64 -1.43 2.84 -28.27
CA CYS A 64 -1.12 3.39 -29.57
C CYS A 64 -2.35 4.01 -30.21
N LEU A 65 -2.27 5.25 -30.64
CA LEU A 65 -3.25 5.89 -31.53
C LEU A 65 -2.83 5.67 -32.96
N LEU A 66 -3.67 4.97 -33.69
CA LEU A 66 -3.51 4.67 -35.11
C LEU A 66 -4.40 5.61 -35.91
N PHE A 67 -3.80 6.53 -36.67
CA PHE A 67 -4.50 7.38 -37.59
C PHE A 67 -4.28 6.85 -39.01
N GLN A 68 -5.33 6.61 -39.73
CA GLN A 68 -5.25 6.21 -41.15
C GLN A 68 -6.05 7.18 -42.01
N VAL A 69 -5.35 7.80 -42.95
CA VAL A 69 -5.95 8.62 -44.01
C VAL A 69 -5.52 8.03 -45.36
N LYS A 70 -6.46 7.46 -46.13
CA LYS A 70 -6.20 6.80 -47.41
C LYS A 70 -5.05 5.78 -47.33
N HIS A 71 -3.91 6.10 -47.91
CA HIS A 71 -2.76 5.21 -47.99
C HIS A 71 -1.66 5.51 -46.94
N THR A 72 -1.91 6.43 -46.03
CA THR A 72 -0.94 6.84 -45.02
C THR A 72 -1.43 6.46 -43.62
N ARG A 73 -0.54 5.92 -42.81
CA ARG A 73 -0.80 5.59 -41.41
C ARG A 73 0.16 6.34 -40.50
N LEU A 74 -0.36 6.94 -39.44
CA LEU A 74 0.41 7.42 -38.30
C LEU A 74 0.18 6.48 -37.13
N ASN A 75 1.27 5.96 -36.59
CA ASN A 75 1.27 5.22 -35.33
C ASN A 75 1.92 6.10 -34.26
N LEU A 76 1.12 6.59 -33.32
CA LEU A 76 1.58 7.41 -32.20
C LEU A 76 1.56 6.54 -30.94
N ASN A 77 2.74 6.12 -30.48
CA ASN A 77 2.88 5.37 -29.26
C ASN A 77 2.85 6.34 -28.06
N LEU A 78 1.82 6.19 -27.23
CA LEU A 78 1.53 7.04 -26.08
C LEU A 78 1.69 6.28 -24.75
N GLU A 79 2.70 5.41 -24.63
CA GLU A 79 2.93 4.60 -23.41
C GLU A 79 3.01 5.45 -22.13
N LYS A 80 3.49 6.68 -22.24
CA LYS A 80 3.66 7.62 -21.13
C LYS A 80 2.47 8.57 -20.94
N PHE A 81 1.37 8.34 -21.66
CA PHE A 81 0.24 9.26 -21.65
C PHE A 81 -1.08 8.53 -21.45
N LEU A 82 -2.02 9.23 -20.81
CA LEU A 82 -3.42 8.85 -20.73
C LEU A 82 -4.17 9.55 -21.86
N VAL A 83 -4.96 8.80 -22.61
CA VAL A 83 -5.73 9.31 -23.73
C VAL A 83 -7.20 9.11 -23.48
N TYR A 84 -7.96 10.21 -23.52
CA TYR A 84 -9.41 10.21 -23.44
C TYR A 84 -9.96 10.69 -24.78
N GLY A 85 -10.85 9.92 -25.38
CA GLY A 85 -11.50 10.25 -26.65
C GLY A 85 -13.01 10.38 -26.50
N ALA A 86 -13.60 11.39 -27.16
CA ALA A 86 -15.04 11.55 -27.28
C ALA A 86 -15.40 11.97 -28.70
N TYR A 87 -16.48 11.40 -29.24
CA TYR A 87 -17.04 11.83 -30.53
C TYR A 87 -18.19 12.80 -30.28
N GLU A 88 -18.10 13.97 -30.85
CA GLU A 88 -19.12 15.00 -30.77
C GLU A 88 -19.39 15.58 -32.16
N ARG A 89 -20.59 15.37 -32.70
CA ARG A 89 -21.06 15.94 -34.00
C ARG A 89 -20.00 15.90 -35.12
N GLU A 90 -19.56 14.72 -35.50
CA GLU A 90 -18.53 14.52 -36.55
C GLU A 90 -17.12 15.05 -36.21
N LYS A 91 -16.86 15.33 -34.97
CA LYS A 91 -15.54 15.74 -34.48
C LYS A 91 -15.04 14.75 -33.44
N MET A 92 -13.76 14.41 -33.55
CA MET A 92 -13.09 13.66 -32.50
C MET A 92 -12.35 14.64 -31.59
N CYS A 93 -12.66 14.59 -30.31
CA CYS A 93 -11.94 15.32 -29.27
C CYS A 93 -11.07 14.34 -28.52
N LEU A 94 -9.77 14.60 -28.48
CA LEU A 94 -8.81 13.83 -27.73
C LEU A 94 -8.25 14.69 -26.58
N ARG A 95 -8.25 14.13 -25.38
CA ARG A 95 -7.47 14.69 -24.28
C ARG A 95 -6.30 13.75 -24.02
N ILE A 96 -5.08 14.27 -24.14
CA ILE A 96 -3.85 13.56 -23.89
C ILE A 96 -3.20 14.18 -22.66
N GLU A 97 -3.03 13.38 -21.61
CA GLU A 97 -2.41 13.80 -20.36
C GLU A 97 -1.17 12.92 -20.13
N ARG A 98 -0.10 13.51 -19.56
CA ARG A 98 1.05 12.70 -19.18
C ARG A 98 0.61 11.66 -18.16
N ASP A 99 0.94 10.40 -18.41
CA ASP A 99 0.63 9.33 -17.47
C ASP A 99 1.51 9.51 -16.22
N PRO A 100 0.94 9.66 -15.03
CA PRO A 100 1.74 9.79 -13.83
C PRO A 100 2.59 8.53 -13.62
N GLU A 101 3.76 8.72 -13.01
CA GLU A 101 4.62 7.61 -12.58
C GLU A 101 3.81 6.56 -11.80
N PRO A 102 4.19 5.27 -11.84
CA PRO A 102 3.43 4.18 -11.23
C PRO A 102 3.01 4.46 -9.77
N GLU A 103 3.90 5.07 -9.01
CA GLU A 103 3.66 5.44 -7.60
C GLU A 103 2.57 6.51 -7.47
N HIS A 104 2.59 7.52 -8.34
CA HIS A 104 1.54 8.55 -8.38
C HIS A 104 0.19 7.98 -8.82
N ARG A 105 0.15 6.94 -9.67
CA ARG A 105 -1.12 6.25 -10.02
C ARG A 105 -1.75 5.59 -8.80
N VAL A 106 -0.95 4.92 -7.98
CA VAL A 106 -1.43 4.32 -6.72
C VAL A 106 -1.98 5.39 -5.80
N LEU A 107 -1.25 6.50 -5.62
CA LEU A 107 -1.70 7.65 -4.81
C LEU A 107 -3.02 8.22 -5.33
N VAL A 108 -3.12 8.52 -6.62
CA VAL A 108 -4.34 9.06 -7.24
C VAL A 108 -5.51 8.09 -7.11
N SER A 109 -5.30 6.78 -7.32
CA SER A 109 -6.35 5.76 -7.18
C SER A 109 -6.85 5.67 -5.74
N THR A 110 -5.95 5.77 -4.77
CA THR A 110 -6.28 5.79 -3.34
C THR A 110 -7.08 7.03 -3.00
N LEU A 111 -6.65 8.22 -3.44
CA LEU A 111 -7.36 9.49 -3.21
C LEU A 111 -8.78 9.48 -3.81
N LYS A 112 -8.98 8.86 -4.97
CA LYS A 112 -10.32 8.70 -5.58
C LYS A 112 -11.30 7.92 -4.68
N GLN A 113 -10.81 7.01 -3.83
CA GLN A 113 -11.66 6.28 -2.88
C GLN A 113 -12.24 7.22 -1.79
N PHE A 114 -11.53 8.29 -1.45
CA PHE A 114 -12.01 9.28 -0.48
C PHE A 114 -13.09 10.21 -1.03
N SER A 115 -13.27 10.31 -2.36
CA SER A 115 -14.32 11.14 -2.96
C SER A 115 -15.74 10.70 -2.58
N LYS A 116 -15.91 9.43 -2.20
CA LYS A 116 -17.19 8.83 -1.79
C LYS A 116 -17.29 8.59 -0.27
N THR A 117 -16.42 9.20 0.52
CA THR A 117 -16.41 9.00 1.98
C THR A 117 -17.63 9.64 2.65
N LYS A 118 -18.14 8.99 3.70
CA LYS A 118 -19.20 9.54 4.57
C LYS A 118 -18.67 10.61 5.54
N HIS A 119 -17.34 10.76 5.66
CA HIS A 119 -16.68 11.67 6.61
C HIS A 119 -15.64 12.57 5.93
N PRO A 120 -16.04 13.45 4.98
CA PRO A 120 -15.10 14.21 4.16
C PRO A 120 -14.21 15.16 4.98
N ALA A 121 -14.75 15.80 6.02
CA ALA A 121 -13.98 16.70 6.87
C ALA A 121 -12.86 15.97 7.64
N PHE A 122 -13.15 14.77 8.17
CA PHE A 122 -12.14 13.93 8.81
C PHE A 122 -11.04 13.53 7.82
N CYS A 123 -11.42 13.01 6.65
CA CYS A 123 -10.46 12.59 5.64
C CYS A 123 -9.58 13.76 5.16
N ALA A 124 -10.17 14.94 4.94
CA ALA A 124 -9.44 16.13 4.55
C ALA A 124 -8.42 16.57 5.61
N ARG A 125 -8.77 16.47 6.90
CA ARG A 125 -7.84 16.78 8.00
C ARG A 125 -6.71 15.77 8.07
N MET A 126 -7.01 14.47 7.92
CA MET A 126 -6.00 13.41 7.91
C MET A 126 -5.01 13.58 6.76
N LEU A 127 -5.49 13.87 5.55
CA LEU A 127 -4.62 14.11 4.39
C LEU A 127 -3.71 15.32 4.58
N ARG A 128 -4.22 16.41 5.18
CA ARG A 128 -3.37 17.57 5.52
C ARG A 128 -2.32 17.23 6.58
N ALA A 129 -2.68 16.43 7.59
CA ALA A 129 -1.73 15.98 8.60
C ALA A 129 -0.62 15.10 8.01
N VAL A 130 -0.97 14.18 7.09
CA VAL A 130 0.01 13.35 6.36
C VAL A 130 0.94 14.23 5.51
N LYS A 131 0.39 15.25 4.82
CA LYS A 131 1.22 16.19 4.04
C LYS A 131 2.17 17.01 4.93
N GLY A 132 1.72 17.43 6.11
CA GLY A 132 2.58 18.07 7.10
C GLY A 132 3.70 17.14 7.57
N LEU A 133 3.35 15.90 7.88
CA LEU A 133 4.29 14.88 8.32
C LEU A 133 5.38 14.60 7.27
N GLU A 134 5.00 14.49 5.98
CA GLU A 134 5.94 14.35 4.86
C GLU A 134 6.96 15.51 4.80
N THR A 135 6.53 16.72 5.15
CA THR A 135 7.39 17.91 5.17
C THR A 135 8.35 17.93 6.36
N ASP A 136 7.93 17.36 7.50
CA ASP A 136 8.69 17.37 8.75
C ASP A 136 9.74 16.24 8.83
N LEU A 137 9.57 15.18 8.03
CA LEU A 137 10.45 14.01 8.00
C LEU A 137 11.55 14.16 6.95
N THR A 138 12.73 13.60 7.25
CA THR A 138 13.79 13.43 6.26
C THR A 138 13.47 12.29 5.31
N THR A 139 14.04 12.32 4.10
CA THR A 139 13.86 11.26 3.10
C THR A 139 14.20 9.88 3.67
N THR A 140 15.28 9.78 4.45
CA THR A 140 15.69 8.51 5.08
C THR A 140 14.61 7.95 6.00
N LEU A 141 13.98 8.79 6.84
CA LEU A 141 12.91 8.37 7.75
C LEU A 141 11.63 8.00 6.99
N ILE A 142 11.36 8.67 5.87
CA ILE A 142 10.24 8.31 4.98
C ILE A 142 10.47 6.94 4.35
N ASP A 143 11.69 6.67 3.86
CA ASP A 143 12.05 5.39 3.24
C ASP A 143 11.97 4.25 4.27
N GLU A 144 12.49 4.46 5.48
CA GLU A 144 12.39 3.51 6.59
C GLU A 144 10.93 3.21 6.95
N ALA A 145 10.11 4.24 7.12
CA ALA A 145 8.69 4.07 7.40
C ALA A 145 7.97 3.34 6.25
N THR A 146 8.28 3.69 5.00
CA THR A 146 7.65 3.07 3.82
C THR A 146 8.00 1.59 3.70
N ALA A 147 9.15 1.14 4.18
CA ALA A 147 9.55 -0.26 4.22
C ALA A 147 8.75 -1.10 5.22
N ALA A 148 7.95 -0.47 6.08
CA ALA A 148 7.15 -1.17 7.08
C ALA A 148 6.10 -2.09 6.42
N PRO A 149 5.84 -3.28 6.98
CA PRO A 149 5.03 -4.32 6.33
C PRO A 149 3.52 -4.05 6.29
N THR A 150 3.03 -3.01 6.95
CA THR A 150 1.60 -2.62 6.93
C THR A 150 1.42 -1.11 6.95
N ASP A 151 0.32 -0.61 6.35
CA ASP A 151 -0.03 0.82 6.34
C ASP A 151 -0.09 1.43 7.75
N GLN A 152 -0.53 0.65 8.75
CA GLN A 152 -0.58 1.08 10.14
C GLN A 152 0.82 1.30 10.71
N LEU A 153 1.77 0.47 10.33
CA LEU A 153 3.16 0.59 10.73
C LEU A 153 3.82 1.78 10.05
N VAL A 154 3.60 1.97 8.75
CA VAL A 154 4.05 3.17 8.02
C VAL A 154 3.62 4.44 8.75
N MET A 155 2.32 4.54 9.06
CA MET A 155 1.78 5.71 9.78
C MET A 155 2.44 5.87 11.14
N PHE A 156 2.64 4.78 11.85
CA PHE A 156 3.20 4.85 13.19
C PHE A 156 4.68 5.23 13.18
N GLU A 157 5.50 4.60 12.38
CA GLU A 157 6.93 4.92 12.27
C GLU A 157 7.12 6.37 11.86
N ALA A 158 6.34 6.84 10.89
CA ALA A 158 6.33 8.24 10.49
C ALA A 158 5.94 9.19 11.65
N LEU A 159 4.89 8.86 12.41
CA LEU A 159 4.45 9.67 13.56
C LEU A 159 5.45 9.65 14.71
N SER A 160 6.06 8.51 14.99
CA SER A 160 7.06 8.36 16.08
C SER A 160 8.35 9.10 15.76
N SER A 161 8.72 9.15 14.49
CA SER A 161 9.93 9.82 14.00
C SER A 161 9.76 11.34 13.83
N ALA A 162 8.52 11.85 13.92
CA ALA A 162 8.27 13.27 13.75
C ALA A 162 8.85 14.08 14.92
N PRO A 163 9.54 15.22 14.65
CA PRO A 163 10.20 16.04 15.69
C PRO A 163 9.27 16.47 16.83
N TRP A 164 8.01 16.76 16.51
CA TRP A 164 7.00 17.18 17.49
C TRP A 164 6.44 16.03 18.35
N ALA A 165 6.67 14.76 17.97
CA ALA A 165 6.15 13.61 18.73
C ALA A 165 6.80 13.50 20.11
N SER A 166 8.10 13.76 20.21
CA SER A 166 8.85 13.81 21.48
C SER A 166 8.39 14.97 22.36
N GLU A 167 8.14 16.14 21.79
CA GLU A 167 7.61 17.29 22.52
C GLU A 167 6.21 17.03 23.06
N LEU A 168 5.35 16.42 22.27
CA LEU A 168 3.99 16.06 22.67
C LEU A 168 4.02 15.01 23.80
N ALA A 169 4.89 14.01 23.69
CA ALA A 169 5.09 13.00 24.71
C ALA A 169 5.62 13.61 26.03
N ALA A 170 6.50 14.63 25.95
CA ALA A 170 7.00 15.34 27.12
C ALA A 170 5.91 16.14 27.85
N ARG A 171 4.91 16.63 27.12
CA ARG A 171 3.80 17.45 27.69
C ARG A 171 2.62 16.63 28.20
N ASP A 172 2.39 15.43 27.64
CA ASP A 172 1.25 14.57 28.00
C ASP A 172 1.70 13.14 28.34
N PRO A 173 1.67 12.76 29.63
CA PRO A 173 2.02 11.42 30.07
C PRO A 173 1.21 10.29 29.43
N ILE A 174 -0.04 10.57 29.03
CA ILE A 174 -0.92 9.58 28.38
C ILE A 174 -0.41 9.34 26.94
N VAL A 175 -0.05 10.39 26.23
CA VAL A 175 0.54 10.28 24.88
C VAL A 175 1.87 9.54 24.97
N ALA A 176 2.73 9.90 25.92
CA ALA A 176 4.00 9.21 26.17
C ALA A 176 3.80 7.71 26.43
N SER A 177 2.82 7.35 27.25
CA SER A 177 2.50 5.95 27.55
C SER A 177 1.98 5.19 26.32
N LYS A 178 1.14 5.81 25.50
CA LYS A 178 0.63 5.22 24.26
C LYS A 178 1.76 4.99 23.24
N LEU A 179 2.67 5.96 23.07
CA LEU A 179 3.83 5.84 22.19
C LEU A 179 4.73 4.68 22.65
N ARG A 180 5.13 4.64 23.92
CA ARG A 180 5.92 3.53 24.47
C ARG A 180 5.24 2.16 24.30
N GLY A 181 3.91 2.09 24.53
CA GLY A 181 3.16 0.86 24.32
C GLY A 181 3.15 0.41 22.89
N PHE A 182 3.21 1.34 21.96
CA PHE A 182 3.27 1.03 20.56
C PHE A 182 4.68 0.59 20.12
N GLU A 183 5.73 1.31 20.55
CA GLU A 183 7.15 0.93 20.33
C GLU A 183 7.41 -0.49 20.82
N LEU A 184 6.92 -0.82 22.02
CA LEU A 184 7.05 -2.16 22.58
C LEU A 184 6.39 -3.23 21.68
N ARG A 185 5.21 -2.93 21.14
CA ARG A 185 4.53 -3.85 20.21
C ARG A 185 5.33 -4.05 18.93
N GLN A 186 5.93 -2.98 18.39
CA GLN A 186 6.80 -3.07 17.22
C GLN A 186 8.03 -3.93 17.47
N GLU A 187 8.70 -3.69 18.60
CA GLU A 187 9.84 -4.49 18.99
C GLU A 187 9.49 -5.99 19.12
N MET A 188 8.36 -6.30 19.75
CA MET A 188 7.86 -7.69 19.84
C MET A 188 7.59 -8.28 18.46
N LEU A 189 6.96 -7.53 17.53
CA LEU A 189 6.72 -8.01 16.17
C LEU A 189 8.04 -8.25 15.43
N LYS A 190 9.01 -7.35 15.55
CA LYS A 190 10.34 -7.50 14.95
C LYS A 190 11.06 -8.73 15.49
N LYS A 191 11.10 -8.90 16.83
CA LYS A 191 11.69 -10.07 17.49
C LYS A 191 10.99 -11.39 17.11
N SER A 192 9.71 -11.35 16.78
CA SER A 192 8.97 -12.53 16.33
C SER A 192 9.15 -12.86 14.85
N GLY A 193 10.01 -12.13 14.12
CA GLY A 193 10.23 -12.31 12.69
C GLY A 193 9.16 -11.66 11.80
N GLY A 194 8.32 -10.76 12.36
CA GLY A 194 7.21 -10.13 11.68
C GLY A 194 5.92 -10.93 11.73
N VAL A 195 4.95 -10.56 10.90
CA VAL A 195 3.62 -11.19 10.85
C VAL A 195 3.20 -11.54 9.42
N VAL A 196 2.36 -12.56 9.30
CA VAL A 196 1.77 -13.01 8.05
C VAL A 196 0.24 -13.09 8.14
N SER A 197 -0.43 -13.01 6.99
CA SER A 197 -1.90 -13.16 6.90
C SER A 197 -2.33 -14.63 7.03
N SER A 198 -3.63 -14.85 7.32
CA SER A 198 -4.21 -16.21 7.35
C SER A 198 -4.05 -16.97 6.03
N GLY A 199 -4.04 -16.25 4.89
CA GLY A 199 -3.78 -16.85 3.59
C GLY A 199 -2.36 -17.39 3.50
N ARG A 200 -1.38 -16.60 3.93
CA ARG A 200 0.03 -17.03 3.94
C ARG A 200 0.29 -18.17 4.92
N VAL A 201 -0.38 -18.17 6.09
CA VAL A 201 -0.32 -19.31 7.03
C VAL A 201 -0.87 -20.59 6.39
N ALA A 202 -1.99 -20.48 5.65
CA ALA A 202 -2.56 -21.63 4.93
C ALA A 202 -1.58 -22.23 3.93
N GLU A 203 -0.86 -21.39 3.19
CA GLU A 203 0.21 -21.80 2.27
C GLU A 203 1.39 -22.45 3.02
N LEU A 204 1.90 -21.81 4.08
CA LEU A 204 3.03 -22.29 4.87
C LEU A 204 2.76 -23.66 5.50
N LEU A 205 1.55 -23.91 5.97
CA LEU A 205 1.18 -25.16 6.63
C LEU A 205 0.54 -26.17 5.67
N ASN A 206 0.38 -25.84 4.39
CA ASN A 206 -0.33 -26.63 3.38
C ASN A 206 -1.72 -27.06 3.83
N VAL A 207 -2.52 -26.11 4.32
CA VAL A 207 -3.89 -26.30 4.82
C VAL A 207 -4.84 -25.26 4.23
N THR A 208 -6.15 -25.42 4.46
CA THR A 208 -7.14 -24.41 4.06
C THR A 208 -7.18 -23.24 5.05
N ARG A 209 -7.64 -22.05 4.62
CA ARG A 209 -7.90 -20.91 5.52
C ARG A 209 -8.87 -21.26 6.65
N GLN A 210 -9.87 -22.06 6.35
CA GLN A 210 -10.82 -22.56 7.39
C GLN A 210 -10.12 -23.39 8.47
N ALA A 211 -9.12 -24.20 8.07
CA ALA A 211 -8.32 -24.96 9.04
C ALA A 211 -7.45 -24.04 9.90
N VAL A 212 -6.89 -22.96 9.33
CA VAL A 212 -6.18 -21.92 10.11
C VAL A 212 -7.10 -21.27 11.12
N ASP A 213 -8.33 -20.89 10.72
CA ASP A 213 -9.31 -20.30 11.64
C ASP A 213 -9.73 -21.25 12.75
N LYS A 214 -9.90 -22.55 12.47
CA LYS A 214 -10.18 -23.56 13.50
C LYS A 214 -9.04 -23.69 14.51
N ARG A 215 -7.78 -23.74 14.03
CA ARG A 215 -6.60 -23.79 14.92
C ARG A 215 -6.48 -22.52 15.78
N ARG A 216 -6.74 -21.35 15.22
CA ARG A 216 -6.78 -20.09 15.97
C ARG A 216 -7.86 -20.13 17.05
N ALA A 217 -9.09 -20.53 16.71
CA ALA A 217 -10.20 -20.63 17.65
C ALA A 217 -9.93 -21.65 18.77
N ALA A 218 -9.20 -22.71 18.48
CA ALA A 218 -8.74 -23.71 19.45
C ALA A 218 -7.49 -23.28 20.25
N ASN A 219 -7.02 -22.03 20.08
CA ASN A 219 -5.79 -21.49 20.70
C ASN A 219 -4.53 -22.34 20.39
N GLN A 220 -4.48 -22.92 19.19
CA GLN A 220 -3.31 -23.66 18.68
C GLN A 220 -2.35 -22.77 17.89
N LEU A 221 -2.80 -21.57 17.54
CA LEU A 221 -1.99 -20.53 16.86
C LEU A 221 -2.19 -19.20 17.59
N LEU A 222 -1.10 -18.50 17.81
CA LEU A 222 -1.12 -17.13 18.28
C LEU A 222 -1.55 -16.21 17.12
N ALA A 223 -2.61 -15.46 17.32
CA ALA A 223 -3.14 -14.54 16.33
C ALA A 223 -3.38 -13.16 16.94
N LEU A 224 -2.85 -12.13 16.32
CA LEU A 224 -3.02 -10.74 16.72
C LEU A 224 -4.18 -10.13 15.93
N THR A 225 -5.07 -9.40 16.57
CA THR A 225 -6.16 -8.70 15.90
C THR A 225 -5.67 -7.43 15.23
N GLN A 226 -6.01 -7.25 13.95
CA GLN A 226 -5.79 -6.02 13.20
C GLN A 226 -7.09 -5.20 13.07
N GLY A 227 -7.79 -4.98 14.15
CA GLY A 227 -9.09 -4.31 14.18
C GLY A 227 -10.13 -5.04 13.30
N ARG A 228 -10.77 -4.33 12.34
CA ARG A 228 -11.80 -4.91 11.46
C ARG A 228 -11.23 -5.73 10.29
N ARG A 229 -9.91 -5.80 10.11
CA ARG A 229 -9.27 -6.43 8.93
C ARG A 229 -8.85 -7.88 9.13
N GLY A 230 -9.22 -8.51 10.26
CA GLY A 230 -8.92 -9.91 10.52
C GLY A 230 -7.73 -10.12 11.46
N TYR A 231 -7.02 -11.22 11.24
CA TYR A 231 -5.93 -11.67 12.12
C TYR A 231 -4.59 -11.68 11.38
N SER A 232 -3.52 -11.32 12.08
CA SER A 232 -2.13 -11.54 11.67
C SER A 232 -1.44 -12.49 12.62
N TYR A 233 -0.55 -13.29 12.08
CA TYR A 233 0.10 -14.39 12.77
C TYR A 233 1.61 -14.13 12.83
N PRO A 234 2.22 -14.01 14.02
CA PRO A 234 3.67 -13.91 14.17
C PRO A 234 4.38 -15.08 13.50
N THR A 235 5.47 -14.82 12.77
CA THR A 235 6.10 -15.83 11.91
C THR A 235 6.90 -16.88 12.68
N PHE A 236 7.37 -16.56 13.90
CA PHE A 236 8.17 -17.49 14.71
C PHE A 236 7.50 -18.86 14.94
N GLN A 237 6.17 -18.92 14.83
CA GLN A 237 5.40 -20.15 15.07
C GLN A 237 5.45 -21.15 13.92
N PHE A 238 6.09 -20.81 12.80
CA PHE A 238 6.09 -21.65 11.60
C PHE A 238 7.51 -21.99 11.20
N GLU A 239 7.82 -23.28 11.15
CA GLU A 239 9.11 -23.83 10.71
C GLU A 239 8.88 -25.07 9.85
N ASP A 240 9.54 -25.18 8.72
CA ASP A 240 9.54 -26.34 7.83
C ASP A 240 8.14 -26.89 7.49
N GLY A 241 7.18 -25.98 7.26
CA GLY A 241 5.81 -26.34 6.91
C GLY A 241 4.95 -26.84 8.09
N LYS A 242 5.43 -26.68 9.31
CA LYS A 242 4.75 -27.09 10.56
C LYS A 242 4.70 -25.96 11.57
N THR A 243 3.90 -26.13 12.60
CA THR A 243 3.94 -25.29 13.80
C THR A 243 5.14 -25.66 14.65
N LEU A 244 5.77 -24.65 15.28
CA LEU A 244 6.88 -24.82 16.21
C LEU A 244 6.51 -25.86 17.28
N ASN A 245 7.40 -26.79 17.54
CA ASN A 245 7.16 -27.87 18.50
C ASN A 245 6.92 -27.33 19.92
N GLY A 246 5.90 -27.82 20.59
CA GLY A 246 5.50 -27.38 21.93
C GLY A 246 4.65 -26.09 21.95
N LEU A 247 4.50 -25.37 20.82
CA LEU A 247 3.75 -24.11 20.76
C LEU A 247 2.32 -24.25 21.29
N GLU A 248 1.58 -25.27 20.85
CA GLU A 248 0.17 -25.45 21.24
C GLU A 248 0.00 -25.68 22.75
N GLU A 249 0.94 -26.40 23.35
CA GLU A 249 0.93 -26.66 24.79
C GLU A 249 1.22 -25.41 25.62
N VAL A 250 2.20 -24.62 25.17
CA VAL A 250 2.51 -23.30 25.77
C VAL A 250 1.30 -22.37 25.65
N LEU A 251 0.72 -22.21 24.45
CA LEU A 251 -0.46 -21.36 24.23
C LEU A 251 -1.67 -21.77 25.09
N ARG A 252 -1.82 -23.06 25.37
CA ARG A 252 -2.88 -23.56 26.26
C ARG A 252 -2.72 -23.03 27.68
N ASN A 253 -1.51 -22.94 28.18
CA ASN A 253 -1.22 -22.35 29.48
C ASN A 253 -1.42 -20.84 29.49
N LEU A 254 -1.15 -20.16 28.37
CA LEU A 254 -1.28 -18.71 28.26
C LEU A 254 -2.68 -18.24 27.83
N ARG A 255 -3.66 -19.13 27.70
CA ARG A 255 -5.00 -18.83 27.14
C ARG A 255 -5.78 -17.72 27.86
N ALA A 256 -5.50 -17.48 29.13
CA ALA A 256 -6.13 -16.43 29.93
C ALA A 256 -5.60 -15.02 29.61
N LEU A 257 -4.46 -14.93 28.94
CA LEU A 257 -3.79 -13.67 28.58
C LEU A 257 -4.27 -13.20 27.21
N ASP A 258 -4.29 -11.86 27.04
CA ASP A 258 -4.51 -11.29 25.73
C ASP A 258 -3.36 -11.65 24.74
N PRO A 259 -3.62 -11.65 23.42
CA PRO A 259 -2.63 -12.09 22.43
C PRO A 259 -1.30 -11.31 22.44
N TRP A 260 -1.31 -10.03 22.84
CA TRP A 260 -0.08 -9.24 22.94
C TRP A 260 0.75 -9.64 24.16
N MET A 261 0.11 -9.99 25.26
CA MET A 261 0.78 -10.54 26.43
C MET A 261 1.35 -11.93 26.15
N GLN A 262 0.64 -12.76 25.37
CA GLN A 262 1.17 -14.03 24.87
C GLN A 262 2.41 -13.80 23.99
N LEU A 263 2.37 -12.84 23.05
CA LEU A 263 3.54 -12.50 22.22
C LEU A 263 4.71 -12.00 23.07
N ARG A 264 4.42 -11.15 24.06
CA ARG A 264 5.45 -10.66 24.99
C ARG A 264 6.14 -11.81 25.71
N PHE A 265 5.39 -12.81 26.19
CA PHE A 265 5.96 -14.01 26.79
C PHE A 265 7.00 -14.65 25.85
N PHE A 266 6.62 -14.91 24.60
CA PHE A 266 7.49 -15.58 23.64
C PHE A 266 8.75 -14.77 23.27
N THR A 267 8.68 -13.45 23.28
CA THR A 267 9.75 -12.56 22.82
C THR A 267 10.63 -11.97 23.92
N SER A 268 10.27 -12.22 25.19
CA SER A 268 11.04 -11.72 26.34
C SER A 268 11.92 -12.83 26.93
N PRO A 269 13.18 -12.52 27.30
CA PRO A 269 14.04 -13.45 28.03
C PRO A 269 13.46 -13.81 29.40
N HIS A 270 13.67 -15.03 29.86
CA HIS A 270 13.24 -15.53 31.18
C HIS A 270 14.38 -16.11 31.97
N GLU A 271 14.55 -15.67 33.21
CA GLU A 271 15.61 -16.17 34.12
C GLU A 271 15.56 -17.69 34.28
N ARG A 272 14.34 -18.28 34.40
CA ARG A 272 14.14 -19.73 34.52
C ARG A 272 14.48 -20.51 33.26
N LEU A 273 14.69 -19.84 32.14
CA LEU A 273 15.19 -20.42 30.88
C LEU A 273 16.66 -20.06 30.61
N GLY A 274 17.39 -19.58 31.64
CA GLY A 274 18.77 -19.16 31.49
C GLY A 274 18.94 -17.85 30.71
N ASN A 275 17.96 -16.94 30.80
CA ASN A 275 17.85 -15.70 30.06
C ASN A 275 17.63 -15.89 28.54
N GLU A 276 17.28 -17.09 28.09
CA GLU A 276 16.81 -17.31 26.72
C GLU A 276 15.34 -16.88 26.59
N THR A 277 14.95 -16.52 25.36
CA THR A 277 13.53 -16.34 25.04
C THR A 277 12.82 -17.68 24.90
N PRO A 278 11.52 -17.78 25.20
CA PRO A 278 10.74 -19.00 24.96
C PRO A 278 10.80 -19.49 23.51
N ILE A 279 10.94 -18.59 22.54
CA ILE A 279 11.14 -18.95 21.13
C ILE A 279 12.44 -19.75 20.97
N GLU A 280 13.57 -19.23 21.49
CA GLU A 280 14.88 -19.88 21.41
C GLU A 280 14.89 -21.23 22.17
N ALA A 281 14.27 -21.25 23.35
CA ALA A 281 14.16 -22.45 24.17
C ALA A 281 13.32 -23.55 23.49
N LEU A 282 12.20 -23.20 22.82
CA LEU A 282 11.41 -24.17 22.04
C LEU A 282 12.21 -24.72 20.84
N ARG A 283 12.95 -23.85 20.14
CA ARG A 283 13.81 -24.24 19.01
C ARG A 283 14.93 -25.19 19.44
N SER A 284 15.45 -25.01 20.63
CA SER A 284 16.45 -25.90 21.23
C SER A 284 15.84 -27.15 21.89
N GLY A 285 14.53 -27.37 21.77
CA GLY A 285 13.84 -28.57 22.25
C GLY A 285 13.49 -28.57 23.75
N LYS A 286 13.67 -27.44 24.47
CA LYS A 286 13.36 -27.29 25.93
C LYS A 286 11.87 -27.11 26.19
N VAL A 287 11.00 -27.90 25.52
CA VAL A 287 9.53 -27.75 25.58
C VAL A 287 8.97 -27.76 26.99
N ASN A 288 9.38 -28.76 27.81
CA ASN A 288 8.89 -28.91 29.17
C ASN A 288 9.23 -27.73 30.07
N ASP A 289 10.39 -27.13 29.89
CA ASP A 289 10.80 -25.98 30.69
C ASP A 289 9.98 -24.73 30.31
N VAL A 290 9.74 -24.51 29.00
CA VAL A 290 8.89 -23.41 28.52
C VAL A 290 7.45 -23.57 28.99
N VAL A 291 6.89 -24.78 28.93
CA VAL A 291 5.54 -25.07 29.42
C VAL A 291 5.42 -24.79 30.93
N ARG A 292 6.43 -25.17 31.72
CA ARG A 292 6.49 -24.89 33.17
C ARG A 292 6.54 -23.38 33.45
N VAL A 293 7.33 -22.63 32.70
CA VAL A 293 7.42 -21.17 32.82
C VAL A 293 6.11 -20.50 32.41
N ALA A 294 5.46 -20.99 31.35
CA ALA A 294 4.18 -20.47 30.87
C ALA A 294 3.06 -20.67 31.91
N GLY A 295 3.06 -21.80 32.64
CA GLY A 295 2.08 -22.08 33.67
C GLY A 295 2.09 -21.11 34.87
N GLY A 296 3.25 -20.52 35.16
CA GLY A 296 3.38 -19.47 36.20
C GLY A 296 3.38 -18.04 35.67
N TYR A 297 3.24 -17.85 34.35
CA TYR A 297 3.30 -16.52 33.75
C TYR A 297 1.96 -15.79 33.92
N GLY A 298 1.99 -14.64 34.51
CA GLY A 298 0.77 -13.84 34.81
C GLY A 298 0.28 -13.97 36.24
N GLU A 299 0.68 -15.00 36.99
CA GLU A 299 0.36 -15.11 38.42
C GLU A 299 1.26 -14.22 39.30
N GLN A 300 2.43 -13.86 38.81
CA GLN A 300 3.42 -13.02 39.52
C GLN A 300 3.17 -11.51 39.41
N GLY A 301 2.13 -11.07 38.73
CA GLY A 301 1.78 -9.64 38.57
C GLY A 301 0.71 -9.15 39.54
N ALA A 302 0.33 -9.93 40.54
CA ALA A 302 -0.71 -9.62 41.54
C ALA A 302 -0.10 -9.45 42.95
N ILE A 303 1.13 -8.90 43.05
CA ILE A 303 1.67 -8.41 44.35
C ILE A 303 1.93 -6.93 44.20
#